data_6ea9ba449049a0292738fa55a63ac7d6
#
_entry.id   6ea9ba449049a0292738fa55a63ac7d6
#
_cell.length_a   1.000
_cell.length_b   1.000
_cell.length_c   1.000
_cell.angle_alpha   90.00
_cell.angle_beta   90.00
_cell.angle_gamma   90.00
#
_symmetry.space_group_name_H-M   'P 1'
#
loop_
_entity.id
_entity.type
_entity.pdbx_description
1 polymer ?
#
loop_
_entity_poly.entity_id
_entity_poly.type
_entity_poly.pdbx_seq_one_letter_code
_entity_poly.pdbx_strand_id
1 'polypeptide(L)'
;MKYAPNVKHLPKDKGTEAVIFAGSKAWEMAKAYQKNNSDDDVPPVVLDHQQLSELENLNIIDKGRMFARVYQAGIIDQACISQILQKLAKAKVKQAQLYNEAGELLEDWTPQLQEITTSQRTVIHSHDSATPALNQMGASQRGQVLLAHYGGELAIDSDSDTVHHYNGVIWEPVTDKELQREMASIFSEAEIAYSQSGVKSAVDTMKLSLPQMGTPSRQMIGFNNGVFDLKTGTFREHRRDDWLLIASGVDFSPPEEGETLTTHAPHFWRWLNHSVSGNTRKADRVLAALYMVMANRYDWQLFLEITGAGGSGKSVFAEICTLLAGRGNTVSANMKALEEARERALLVGYSLIIMPDMARYVGDGAGIKAITGGDKVAIDPKHKAPYSVRIPAVVLAVNNNAMTFSDRSGGISRRRVIFNFSEVVPENERDPQLAEKIEGELAVIIRHLLARFAHQNEAKQLLYEQQKSEEALAIKREGDSLVDFCGYLTAAAECNGMLVGNAEIVPFNPWRYLYHAYLAYMRGNGLGKPVSLTRFGTDMCGAMAEYGAKYLKRKTMYGVRSNVSIKEDANEWMPAATGGVKQDD
;
A
#
# COMPACT_ATOMS: atom_id res chain seq x y z
N MET A 1 -37.91 -39.22 35.74
CA MET A 1 -37.70 -38.12 34.82
C MET A 1 -36.49 -38.43 33.99
N LYS A 2 -36.65 -38.66 32.71
CA LYS A 2 -35.51 -38.92 31.82
C LYS A 2 -35.20 -37.60 31.09
N TYR A 3 -34.31 -36.81 31.62
CA TYR A 3 -33.67 -35.73 30.87
C TYR A 3 -32.70 -36.38 29.90
N ALA A 4 -33.24 -37.01 28.91
CA ALA A 4 -32.38 -37.66 27.96
C ALA A 4 -32.19 -36.74 26.75
N PRO A 5 -30.98 -36.63 26.24
CA PRO A 5 -30.74 -36.04 24.92
C PRO A 5 -31.43 -36.88 23.81
N ASN A 6 -32.00 -38.01 24.14
CA ASN A 6 -32.81 -38.91 23.31
C ASN A 6 -34.30 -38.83 23.62
N VAL A 7 -34.85 -37.66 23.84
CA VAL A 7 -36.30 -37.55 24.06
C VAL A 7 -37.05 -37.85 22.77
N LYS A 8 -37.70 -39.04 22.74
CA LYS A 8 -38.45 -39.53 21.58
C LYS A 8 -39.73 -38.74 21.28
N HIS A 9 -40.15 -37.87 22.17
CA HIS A 9 -41.45 -37.18 22.12
C HIS A 9 -41.33 -35.70 22.39
N LEU A 10 -40.60 -35.00 21.54
CA LEU A 10 -40.70 -33.56 21.47
C LEU A 10 -42.00 -33.19 20.73
N PRO A 11 -42.80 -32.20 21.21
CA PRO A 11 -43.98 -31.75 20.50
C PRO A 11 -43.60 -31.33 19.07
N LYS A 12 -44.46 -31.71 18.11
CA LYS A 12 -44.24 -31.37 16.69
C LYS A 12 -44.51 -29.92 16.35
N ASP A 13 -44.57 -29.08 17.33
CA ASP A 13 -44.93 -27.68 17.14
C ASP A 13 -43.78 -26.87 16.53
N LYS A 14 -44.00 -26.36 15.33
CA LYS A 14 -43.04 -25.55 14.59
C LYS A 14 -42.87 -24.21 15.31
N GLY A 15 -41.79 -24.06 16.06
CA GLY A 15 -41.48 -22.82 16.75
C GLY A 15 -41.23 -22.95 18.24
N THR A 16 -41.30 -24.12 18.81
CA THR A 16 -40.95 -24.36 20.22
C THR A 16 -39.44 -24.28 20.40
N GLU A 17 -39.03 -23.51 21.37
CA GLU A 17 -37.65 -23.32 21.77
C GLU A 17 -37.09 -24.56 22.49
N ALA A 18 -35.84 -24.91 22.20
CA ALA A 18 -35.12 -25.94 22.96
C ALA A 18 -34.45 -25.29 24.18
N VAL A 19 -34.78 -25.76 25.39
CA VAL A 19 -34.16 -25.29 26.63
C VAL A 19 -33.07 -26.29 27.04
N ILE A 20 -31.84 -25.78 27.21
CA ILE A 20 -30.64 -26.56 27.48
C ILE A 20 -29.97 -26.01 28.72
N PHE A 21 -29.66 -26.86 29.69
CA PHE A 21 -28.85 -26.56 30.86
C PHE A 21 -27.47 -27.23 30.68
N ALA A 22 -26.41 -26.42 30.69
CA ALA A 22 -25.06 -26.89 30.46
C ALA A 22 -24.12 -26.55 31.64
N GLY A 23 -23.32 -27.48 32.09
CA GLY A 23 -22.32 -27.28 33.14
C GLY A 23 -22.54 -28.15 34.37
N SER A 24 -21.72 -27.90 35.42
CA SER A 24 -21.66 -28.76 36.62
C SER A 24 -22.95 -28.84 37.45
N LYS A 25 -23.82 -27.83 37.37
CA LYS A 25 -25.13 -27.74 38.07
C LYS A 25 -26.32 -27.99 37.12
N ALA A 26 -26.08 -28.47 35.93
CA ALA A 26 -27.12 -28.59 34.88
C ALA A 26 -28.32 -29.45 35.32
N TRP A 27 -28.11 -30.54 36.06
CA TRP A 27 -29.18 -31.40 36.60
C TRP A 27 -30.04 -30.70 37.66
N GLU A 28 -29.43 -29.93 38.56
CA GLU A 28 -30.15 -29.21 39.60
C GLU A 28 -31.05 -28.13 39.01
N MET A 29 -30.51 -27.34 38.07
CA MET A 29 -31.25 -26.27 37.40
C MET A 29 -32.37 -26.82 36.52
N ALA A 30 -32.12 -27.90 35.78
CA ALA A 30 -33.15 -28.53 34.96
C ALA A 30 -34.32 -29.06 35.78
N LYS A 31 -34.04 -29.64 36.97
CA LYS A 31 -35.09 -30.09 37.92
C LYS A 31 -35.90 -28.92 38.46
N ALA A 32 -35.24 -27.81 38.83
CA ALA A 32 -35.92 -26.59 39.32
C ALA A 32 -36.78 -25.97 38.23
N TYR A 33 -36.25 -25.87 37.01
CA TYR A 33 -36.98 -25.36 35.83
C TYR A 33 -38.25 -26.17 35.57
N GLN A 34 -38.15 -27.50 35.55
CA GLN A 34 -39.30 -28.38 35.30
C GLN A 34 -40.35 -28.35 36.41
N LYS A 35 -39.93 -28.14 37.65
CA LYS A 35 -40.86 -27.99 38.79
C LYS A 35 -41.69 -26.70 38.66
N ASN A 36 -41.07 -25.63 38.15
CA ASN A 36 -41.70 -24.31 37.97
C ASN A 36 -42.52 -24.21 36.67
N ASN A 37 -42.25 -25.05 35.67
CA ASN A 37 -42.90 -25.11 34.37
C ASN A 37 -43.52 -26.49 34.14
N SER A 38 -44.36 -26.95 35.05
CA SER A 38 -44.98 -28.28 35.04
C SER A 38 -45.94 -28.54 33.87
N ASP A 39 -46.39 -27.49 33.21
CA ASP A 39 -47.30 -27.51 32.05
C ASP A 39 -46.55 -27.51 30.71
N ASP A 40 -45.20 -27.39 30.70
CA ASP A 40 -44.40 -27.50 29.51
C ASP A 40 -44.24 -28.95 29.10
N ASP A 41 -44.81 -29.34 27.97
CA ASP A 41 -44.67 -30.68 27.39
C ASP A 41 -43.25 -31.02 26.91
N VAL A 42 -42.32 -30.03 26.93
CA VAL A 42 -40.97 -30.15 26.44
C VAL A 42 -39.98 -30.24 27.61
N PRO A 43 -39.38 -31.40 27.89
CA PRO A 43 -38.38 -31.51 28.94
C PRO A 43 -37.09 -30.77 28.55
N PRO A 44 -36.44 -30.09 29.50
CA PRO A 44 -35.14 -29.46 29.26
C PRO A 44 -34.07 -30.51 29.01
N VAL A 45 -33.08 -30.14 28.18
CA VAL A 45 -31.90 -30.96 27.91
C VAL A 45 -30.82 -30.65 28.93
N VAL A 46 -30.14 -31.68 29.42
CA VAL A 46 -29.04 -31.53 30.38
C VAL A 46 -27.75 -31.92 29.71
N LEU A 47 -26.75 -31.07 29.78
CA LEU A 47 -25.39 -31.29 29.24
C LEU A 47 -24.38 -31.06 30.37
N ASP A 48 -24.17 -32.08 31.19
CA ASP A 48 -23.04 -32.12 32.12
C ASP A 48 -21.76 -32.58 31.41
N HIS A 49 -20.62 -32.54 32.10
CA HIS A 49 -19.32 -32.92 31.54
C HIS A 49 -19.28 -34.35 30.99
N GLN A 50 -19.98 -35.28 31.63
CA GLN A 50 -20.03 -36.64 31.17
C GLN A 50 -20.86 -36.77 29.89
N GLN A 51 -21.99 -36.10 29.84
CA GLN A 51 -22.88 -36.14 28.68
C GLN A 51 -22.32 -35.37 27.48
N LEU A 52 -21.55 -34.31 27.70
CA LEU A 52 -20.84 -33.62 26.63
C LEU A 52 -19.82 -34.51 25.94
N SER A 53 -19.16 -35.42 26.67
CA SER A 53 -18.18 -36.37 26.12
C SER A 53 -18.80 -37.63 25.49
N GLU A 54 -19.88 -38.13 26.04
CA GLU A 54 -20.49 -39.41 25.62
C GLU A 54 -21.51 -39.29 24.48
N LEU A 55 -22.09 -38.11 24.28
CA LEU A 55 -23.16 -37.90 23.31
C LEU A 55 -22.64 -37.51 21.92
N GLU A 56 -22.77 -38.39 20.97
CA GLU A 56 -22.46 -38.07 19.58
C GLU A 56 -23.43 -37.05 18.95
N ASN A 57 -24.72 -37.12 19.27
CA ASN A 57 -25.78 -36.32 18.67
C ASN A 57 -26.83 -35.84 19.68
N LEU A 58 -27.28 -34.58 19.55
CA LEU A 58 -28.41 -34.05 20.29
C LEU A 58 -29.70 -34.25 19.47
N ASN A 59 -30.51 -35.22 19.82
CA ASN A 59 -31.86 -35.37 19.24
C ASN A 59 -32.88 -34.42 19.91
N ILE A 60 -32.56 -33.16 20.02
CA ILE A 60 -33.38 -32.18 20.74
C ILE A 60 -34.37 -31.43 19.87
N ILE A 61 -34.23 -31.57 18.56
CA ILE A 61 -35.00 -30.72 17.64
C ILE A 61 -35.62 -31.58 16.55
N ASP A 62 -36.94 -31.61 16.53
CA ASP A 62 -37.71 -32.15 15.41
C ASP A 62 -37.63 -31.17 14.21
N LYS A 63 -37.93 -31.67 13.02
CA LYS A 63 -37.88 -30.86 11.77
C LYS A 63 -38.69 -29.57 11.93
N GLY A 64 -37.99 -28.45 12.16
CA GLY A 64 -38.60 -27.11 12.24
C GLY A 64 -38.21 -26.25 13.44
N ARG A 65 -37.64 -26.84 14.50
CA ARG A 65 -37.11 -26.04 15.62
C ARG A 65 -35.76 -25.45 15.25
N MET A 66 -35.63 -24.14 15.43
CA MET A 66 -34.48 -23.43 14.95
C MET A 66 -33.75 -22.64 16.03
N PHE A 67 -34.32 -22.57 17.24
CA PHE A 67 -33.79 -21.76 18.33
C PHE A 67 -33.47 -22.61 19.56
N ALA A 68 -32.27 -22.38 20.15
CA ALA A 68 -31.85 -23.01 21.40
C ALA A 68 -31.50 -21.95 22.45
N ARG A 69 -32.12 -22.06 23.61
CA ARG A 69 -31.81 -21.25 24.79
C ARG A 69 -30.92 -22.09 25.71
N VAL A 70 -29.66 -21.71 25.84
CA VAL A 70 -28.66 -22.42 26.65
C VAL A 70 -28.47 -21.66 27.95
N TYR A 71 -28.67 -22.30 29.07
CA TYR A 71 -28.40 -21.74 30.39
C TYR A 71 -27.08 -22.26 30.93
N GLN A 72 -26.20 -21.35 31.31
CA GLN A 72 -24.98 -21.65 32.01
C GLN A 72 -25.29 -22.08 33.45
N ALA A 73 -25.11 -23.35 33.74
CA ALA A 73 -25.39 -23.96 35.03
C ALA A 73 -24.08 -24.31 35.76
N GLY A 74 -23.48 -23.31 36.41
CA GLY A 74 -22.15 -23.40 37.01
C GLY A 74 -21.03 -23.01 36.04
N ILE A 75 -19.83 -23.58 36.24
CA ILE A 75 -18.64 -23.25 35.43
C ILE A 75 -18.70 -23.99 34.10
N ILE A 76 -18.55 -23.26 32.98
CA ILE A 76 -18.39 -23.79 31.63
C ILE A 76 -17.10 -23.22 31.08
N ASP A 77 -16.16 -24.06 30.65
CA ASP A 77 -14.94 -23.61 29.99
C ASP A 77 -15.12 -23.46 28.47
N GLN A 78 -14.13 -22.87 27.80
CA GLN A 78 -14.17 -22.64 26.37
C GLN A 78 -14.26 -23.93 25.54
N ALA A 79 -13.69 -25.02 26.03
CA ALA A 79 -13.77 -26.32 25.39
C ALA A 79 -15.20 -26.89 25.42
N CYS A 80 -15.90 -26.74 26.55
CA CYS A 80 -17.32 -27.10 26.68
C CYS A 80 -18.21 -26.26 25.75
N ILE A 81 -17.97 -24.94 25.65
CA ILE A 81 -18.70 -24.04 24.73
C ILE A 81 -18.55 -24.54 23.30
N SER A 82 -17.31 -24.81 22.86
CA SER A 82 -17.03 -25.31 21.51
C SER A 82 -17.74 -26.65 21.22
N GLN A 83 -17.78 -27.58 22.18
CA GLN A 83 -18.49 -28.85 22.05
C GLN A 83 -20.01 -28.64 21.96
N ILE A 84 -20.58 -27.76 22.76
CA ILE A 84 -22.01 -27.45 22.72
C ILE A 84 -22.38 -26.87 21.35
N LEU A 85 -21.64 -25.90 20.86
CA LEU A 85 -21.86 -25.29 19.55
C LEU A 85 -21.78 -26.30 18.40
N GLN A 86 -20.80 -27.23 18.43
CA GLN A 86 -20.69 -28.32 17.46
C GLN A 86 -21.91 -29.24 17.49
N LYS A 87 -22.41 -29.58 18.68
CA LYS A 87 -23.59 -30.42 18.84
C LYS A 87 -24.87 -29.74 18.37
N LEU A 88 -25.02 -28.42 18.65
CA LEU A 88 -26.13 -27.62 18.15
C LEU A 88 -26.10 -27.49 16.61
N ALA A 89 -24.93 -27.32 16.02
CA ALA A 89 -24.76 -27.29 14.57
C ALA A 89 -25.16 -28.66 13.93
N LYS A 90 -24.72 -29.78 14.51
CA LYS A 90 -25.15 -31.13 14.08
C LYS A 90 -26.67 -31.33 14.18
N ALA A 91 -27.29 -30.75 15.20
CA ALA A 91 -28.74 -30.76 15.40
C ALA A 91 -29.49 -29.79 14.47
N LYS A 92 -28.81 -29.07 13.58
CA LYS A 92 -29.37 -28.11 12.63
C LYS A 92 -30.07 -26.92 13.27
N VAL A 93 -29.65 -26.52 14.47
CA VAL A 93 -30.10 -25.31 15.14
C VAL A 93 -29.61 -24.11 14.32
N LYS A 94 -30.46 -23.11 14.16
CA LYS A 94 -30.11 -21.88 13.39
C LYS A 94 -29.78 -20.70 14.28
N GLN A 95 -30.31 -20.65 15.48
CA GLN A 95 -30.11 -19.58 16.45
C GLN A 95 -29.90 -20.19 17.83
N ALA A 96 -28.91 -19.71 18.55
CA ALA A 96 -28.65 -20.10 19.92
C ALA A 96 -28.21 -18.90 20.75
N GLN A 97 -28.64 -18.87 22.00
CA GLN A 97 -28.32 -17.80 22.94
C GLN A 97 -27.94 -18.41 24.29
N LEU A 98 -26.87 -17.85 24.90
CA LEU A 98 -26.40 -18.23 26.21
C LEU A 98 -26.96 -17.28 27.27
N TYR A 99 -27.50 -17.86 28.35
CA TYR A 99 -28.06 -17.15 29.50
C TYR A 99 -27.34 -17.54 30.78
N ASN A 100 -27.29 -16.63 31.75
CA ASN A 100 -26.83 -16.95 33.12
C ASN A 100 -27.92 -17.72 33.93
N GLU A 101 -27.58 -18.10 35.16
CA GLU A 101 -28.50 -18.77 36.09
C GLU A 101 -29.76 -17.94 36.41
N ALA A 102 -29.68 -16.63 36.32
CA ALA A 102 -30.78 -15.70 36.57
C ALA A 102 -31.67 -15.45 35.33
N GLY A 103 -31.32 -16.00 34.16
CA GLY A 103 -32.05 -15.81 32.90
C GLY A 103 -31.70 -14.55 32.13
N GLU A 104 -30.59 -13.91 32.45
CA GLU A 104 -30.08 -12.77 31.70
C GLU A 104 -29.20 -13.24 30.53
N LEU A 105 -29.35 -12.62 29.36
CA LEU A 105 -28.56 -12.95 28.17
C LEU A 105 -27.09 -12.58 28.38
N LEU A 106 -26.21 -13.58 28.27
CA LEU A 106 -24.77 -13.41 28.35
C LEU A 106 -24.14 -13.19 26.96
N GLU A 107 -24.55 -14.02 25.98
CA GLU A 107 -23.95 -14.03 24.67
C GLU A 107 -24.94 -14.54 23.61
N ASP A 108 -24.90 -13.97 22.40
CA ASP A 108 -25.60 -14.50 21.23
C ASP A 108 -24.65 -15.40 20.43
N TRP A 109 -24.88 -16.69 20.45
CA TRP A 109 -24.09 -17.71 19.76
C TRP A 109 -24.52 -17.92 18.31
N THR A 110 -25.51 -17.19 17.82
CA THR A 110 -26.02 -17.33 16.45
C THR A 110 -24.94 -17.14 15.38
N PRO A 111 -24.05 -16.12 15.45
CA PRO A 111 -22.98 -15.95 14.46
C PRO A 111 -22.01 -17.13 14.44
N GLN A 112 -21.52 -17.56 15.59
CA GLN A 112 -20.59 -18.69 15.75
C GLN A 112 -21.20 -20.00 15.25
N LEU A 113 -22.49 -20.21 15.54
CA LEU A 113 -23.23 -21.37 15.07
C LEU A 113 -23.41 -21.37 13.54
N GLN A 114 -23.60 -20.22 12.94
CA GLN A 114 -23.67 -20.07 11.49
C GLN A 114 -22.32 -20.35 10.82
N GLU A 115 -21.20 -19.89 11.39
CA GLU A 115 -19.85 -20.21 10.93
C GLU A 115 -19.58 -21.72 10.96
N ILE A 116 -19.87 -22.38 12.09
CA ILE A 116 -19.71 -23.84 12.23
C ILE A 116 -20.62 -24.55 11.23
N THR A 117 -21.86 -24.11 11.05
CA THR A 117 -22.81 -24.73 10.12
C THR A 117 -22.39 -24.55 8.67
N THR A 118 -21.80 -23.40 8.34
CA THR A 118 -21.24 -23.10 7.00
C THR A 118 -20.00 -23.94 6.76
N SER A 119 -19.09 -24.01 7.73
CA SER A 119 -17.91 -24.89 7.68
C SER A 119 -18.31 -26.38 7.62
N GLN A 120 -19.32 -26.80 8.35
CA GLN A 120 -19.86 -28.17 8.28
C GLN A 120 -20.64 -28.46 6.99
N ARG A 121 -21.27 -27.48 6.34
CA ARG A 121 -21.87 -27.68 5.00
C ARG A 121 -20.82 -28.00 3.96
N THR A 122 -19.60 -27.52 4.13
CA THR A 122 -18.45 -27.89 3.31
C THR A 122 -17.97 -29.31 3.62
N VAL A 123 -18.21 -29.83 4.84
CA VAL A 123 -17.79 -31.16 5.33
C VAL A 123 -18.91 -32.22 5.26
N ILE A 124 -20.20 -31.87 5.32
CA ILE A 124 -21.34 -32.82 5.41
C ILE A 124 -21.77 -33.43 4.05
N HIS A 125 -21.03 -33.18 2.97
CA HIS A 125 -21.16 -34.08 1.81
C HIS A 125 -20.19 -35.27 1.83
N SER A 126 -19.62 -35.64 2.99
CA SER A 126 -18.61 -36.70 3.12
C SER A 126 -18.83 -37.77 4.19
N HIS A 127 -20.06 -38.15 4.48
CA HIS A 127 -20.29 -39.43 5.23
C HIS A 127 -21.54 -40.14 4.71
N ASP A 128 -21.30 -41.09 3.85
CA ASP A 128 -21.92 -42.29 3.36
C ASP A 128 -22.04 -42.40 1.83
N SER A 129 -20.96 -42.09 1.17
CA SER A 129 -20.55 -42.69 -0.11
C SER A 129 -19.03 -42.58 -0.17
N ALA A 130 -18.34 -43.62 -0.56
CA ALA A 130 -16.91 -43.60 -0.81
C ALA A 130 -16.59 -42.31 -1.62
N THR A 131 -15.74 -41.42 -1.07
CA THR A 131 -15.35 -40.17 -1.76
C THR A 131 -14.93 -40.56 -3.16
N PRO A 132 -15.58 -40.03 -4.24
CA PRO A 132 -15.25 -40.48 -5.58
C PRO A 132 -13.77 -40.22 -5.81
N ALA A 133 -13.09 -41.14 -6.48
CA ALA A 133 -11.70 -40.95 -6.84
C ALA A 133 -11.55 -39.64 -7.65
N LEU A 134 -10.42 -38.91 -7.52
CA LEU A 134 -10.19 -37.62 -8.14
C LEU A 134 -10.53 -37.58 -9.65
N ASN A 135 -10.32 -38.70 -10.36
CA ASN A 135 -10.67 -38.80 -11.78
C ASN A 135 -12.18 -38.87 -12.06
N GLN A 136 -12.98 -39.28 -11.08
CA GLN A 136 -14.44 -39.36 -11.15
C GLN A 136 -15.12 -38.06 -10.69
N MET A 137 -14.36 -37.14 -10.04
CA MET A 137 -14.84 -35.83 -9.60
C MET A 137 -15.06 -34.89 -10.79
N GLY A 138 -16.08 -34.05 -10.72
CA GLY A 138 -16.25 -32.92 -11.61
C GLY A 138 -15.20 -31.81 -11.36
N ALA A 139 -15.09 -30.87 -12.29
CA ALA A 139 -14.13 -29.76 -12.19
C ALA A 139 -14.27 -28.96 -10.88
N SER A 140 -15.50 -28.66 -10.47
CA SER A 140 -15.78 -27.94 -9.21
C SER A 140 -15.35 -28.71 -7.97
N GLN A 141 -15.56 -30.02 -7.94
CA GLN A 141 -15.14 -30.86 -6.81
C GLN A 141 -13.61 -30.93 -6.70
N ARG A 142 -12.90 -31.08 -7.83
CA ARG A 142 -11.44 -31.01 -7.86
C ARG A 142 -10.93 -29.63 -7.46
N GLY A 143 -11.62 -28.58 -7.87
CA GLY A 143 -11.32 -27.21 -7.41
C GLY A 143 -11.46 -27.04 -5.90
N GLN A 144 -12.45 -27.70 -5.27
CA GLN A 144 -12.60 -27.69 -3.81
C GLN A 144 -11.48 -28.49 -3.12
N VAL A 145 -11.01 -29.58 -3.72
CA VAL A 145 -9.84 -30.32 -3.20
C VAL A 145 -8.59 -29.44 -3.22
N LEU A 146 -8.35 -28.72 -4.34
CA LEU A 146 -7.24 -27.77 -4.43
C LEU A 146 -7.37 -26.63 -3.41
N LEU A 147 -8.55 -26.05 -3.23
CA LEU A 147 -8.80 -25.03 -2.22
C LEU A 147 -8.54 -25.56 -0.79
N ALA A 148 -8.96 -26.80 -0.51
CA ALA A 148 -8.70 -27.45 0.78
C ALA A 148 -7.20 -27.71 1.00
N HIS A 149 -6.44 -28.04 -0.06
CA HIS A 149 -4.99 -28.19 0.00
C HIS A 149 -4.29 -26.89 0.46
N TYR A 150 -4.79 -25.75 0.04
CA TYR A 150 -4.35 -24.43 0.54
C TYR A 150 -5.02 -24.00 1.87
N GLY A 151 -5.66 -24.92 2.59
CA GLY A 151 -6.33 -24.64 3.87
C GLY A 151 -7.51 -23.65 3.76
N GLY A 152 -8.00 -23.38 2.55
CA GLY A 152 -9.02 -22.36 2.30
C GLY A 152 -8.46 -20.93 2.25
N GLU A 153 -7.14 -20.77 2.30
CA GLU A 153 -6.43 -19.49 2.38
C GLU A 153 -6.14 -18.90 0.98
N LEU A 154 -7.12 -18.99 0.07
CA LEU A 154 -7.06 -18.38 -1.27
C LEU A 154 -8.10 -17.27 -1.42
N ALA A 155 -7.73 -16.22 -2.13
CA ALA A 155 -8.62 -15.14 -2.56
C ALA A 155 -8.24 -14.66 -3.97
N ILE A 156 -9.16 -13.99 -4.67
CA ILE A 156 -8.93 -13.50 -6.03
C ILE A 156 -8.99 -11.98 -6.10
N ASP A 157 -8.00 -11.37 -6.76
CA ASP A 157 -8.08 -9.97 -7.19
C ASP A 157 -8.81 -9.90 -8.54
N SER A 158 -10.00 -9.34 -8.55
CA SER A 158 -10.86 -9.25 -9.75
C SER A 158 -10.32 -8.32 -10.82
N ASP A 159 -9.51 -7.32 -10.46
CA ASP A 159 -8.96 -6.37 -11.42
C ASP A 159 -7.90 -7.03 -12.31
N SER A 160 -7.11 -7.94 -11.74
CA SER A 160 -6.01 -8.65 -12.42
C SER A 160 -6.29 -10.13 -12.73
N ASP A 161 -7.42 -10.68 -12.25
CA ASP A 161 -7.76 -12.11 -12.26
C ASP A 161 -6.65 -12.98 -11.63
N THR A 162 -5.94 -12.44 -10.64
CA THR A 162 -4.84 -13.10 -9.97
C THR A 162 -5.30 -13.70 -8.65
N VAL A 163 -5.02 -14.99 -8.47
CA VAL A 163 -5.24 -15.67 -7.18
C VAL A 163 -4.11 -15.34 -6.23
N HIS A 164 -4.44 -15.10 -4.97
CA HIS A 164 -3.49 -14.89 -3.89
C HIS A 164 -3.70 -15.92 -2.79
N HIS A 165 -2.59 -16.36 -2.21
CA HIS A 165 -2.55 -17.26 -1.07
C HIS A 165 -2.08 -16.51 0.18
N TYR A 166 -2.78 -16.65 1.29
CA TYR A 166 -2.35 -16.11 2.57
C TYR A 166 -1.34 -17.06 3.23
N ASN A 167 -0.08 -16.64 3.34
CA ASN A 167 1.01 -17.45 3.89
C ASN A 167 1.18 -17.33 5.41
N GLY A 168 0.24 -16.67 6.10
CA GLY A 168 0.31 -16.36 7.53
C GLY A 168 0.84 -14.94 7.81
N VAL A 169 1.44 -14.28 6.83
CA VAL A 169 2.02 -12.92 6.92
C VAL A 169 1.36 -11.99 5.89
N ILE A 170 1.40 -12.36 4.63
CA ILE A 170 0.87 -11.57 3.49
C ILE A 170 0.08 -12.45 2.53
N TRP A 171 -0.65 -11.79 1.64
CA TRP A 171 -1.30 -12.39 0.49
C TRP A 171 -0.35 -12.39 -0.71
N GLU A 172 0.24 -13.54 -1.04
CA GLU A 172 1.17 -13.70 -2.16
C GLU A 172 0.44 -14.09 -3.44
N PRO A 173 0.78 -13.50 -4.59
CA PRO A 173 0.19 -13.92 -5.85
C PRO A 173 0.62 -15.33 -6.23
N VAL A 174 -0.34 -16.18 -6.60
CA VAL A 174 -0.11 -17.55 -7.08
C VAL A 174 -0.53 -17.62 -8.55
N THR A 175 0.38 -18.07 -9.40
CA THR A 175 0.09 -18.17 -10.83
C THR A 175 -0.80 -19.38 -11.15
N ASP A 176 -1.61 -19.29 -12.22
CA ASP A 176 -2.42 -20.43 -12.69
C ASP A 176 -1.58 -21.68 -12.95
N LYS A 177 -0.32 -21.50 -13.37
CA LYS A 177 0.62 -22.63 -13.57
C LYS A 177 1.03 -23.29 -12.25
N GLU A 178 1.23 -22.53 -11.20
CA GLU A 178 1.51 -23.05 -9.87
C GLU A 178 0.30 -23.80 -9.33
N LEU A 179 -0.89 -23.22 -9.39
CA LEU A 179 -2.14 -23.88 -9.03
C LEU A 179 -2.36 -25.19 -9.81
N GLN A 180 -2.02 -25.21 -11.10
CA GLN A 180 -2.10 -26.41 -11.94
C GLN A 180 -1.05 -27.45 -11.53
N ARG A 181 0.17 -27.05 -11.12
CA ARG A 181 1.19 -27.97 -10.62
C ARG A 181 0.77 -28.59 -9.30
N GLU A 182 0.22 -27.79 -8.38
CA GLU A 182 -0.29 -28.30 -7.10
C GLU A 182 -1.45 -29.29 -7.32
N MET A 183 -2.39 -28.96 -8.21
CA MET A 183 -3.44 -29.91 -8.56
C MET A 183 -2.89 -31.20 -9.17
N ALA A 184 -1.87 -31.12 -10.01
CA ALA A 184 -1.20 -32.28 -10.59
C ALA A 184 -0.45 -33.10 -9.51
N SER A 185 0.18 -32.44 -8.51
CA SER A 185 0.79 -33.09 -7.34
C SER A 185 -0.22 -33.89 -6.54
N ILE A 186 -1.38 -33.30 -6.25
CA ILE A 186 -2.50 -34.00 -5.57
C ILE A 186 -2.92 -35.28 -6.30
N PHE A 187 -3.03 -35.24 -7.65
CA PHE A 187 -3.32 -36.42 -8.45
C PHE A 187 -2.21 -37.47 -8.36
N SER A 188 -0.95 -37.02 -8.39
CA SER A 188 0.22 -37.91 -8.33
C SER A 188 0.36 -38.58 -6.96
N GLU A 189 0.13 -37.85 -5.89
CA GLU A 189 0.13 -38.37 -4.49
C GLU A 189 -0.98 -39.41 -4.27
N ALA A 190 -2.12 -39.20 -4.94
CA ALA A 190 -3.22 -40.17 -4.92
C ALA A 190 -3.01 -41.38 -5.86
N GLU A 191 -1.91 -41.43 -6.61
CA GLU A 191 -1.61 -42.43 -7.64
C GLU A 191 -2.69 -42.53 -8.76
N ILE A 192 -3.34 -41.41 -9.08
CA ILE A 192 -4.42 -41.31 -10.07
C ILE A 192 -3.96 -40.57 -11.31
N ALA A 193 -4.20 -41.14 -12.48
CA ALA A 193 -3.90 -40.50 -13.76
C ALA A 193 -4.78 -39.26 -14.00
N TYR A 194 -4.21 -38.22 -14.58
CA TYR A 194 -4.88 -36.97 -14.88
C TYR A 194 -4.61 -36.47 -16.30
N SER A 195 -5.46 -35.59 -16.80
CA SER A 195 -5.26 -34.87 -18.05
C SER A 195 -4.97 -33.39 -17.79
N GLN A 196 -4.19 -32.76 -18.66
CA GLN A 196 -3.90 -31.33 -18.60
C GLN A 196 -5.21 -30.50 -18.60
N SER A 197 -6.19 -30.86 -19.44
CA SER A 197 -7.47 -30.18 -19.48
C SER A 197 -8.26 -30.33 -18.17
N GLY A 198 -8.20 -31.50 -17.53
CA GLY A 198 -8.85 -31.77 -16.25
C GLY A 198 -8.26 -30.95 -15.10
N VAL A 199 -6.93 -30.82 -15.07
CA VAL A 199 -6.22 -29.97 -14.09
C VAL A 199 -6.55 -28.49 -14.32
N LYS A 200 -6.48 -28.03 -15.57
CA LYS A 200 -6.81 -26.64 -15.91
C LYS A 200 -8.27 -26.30 -15.54
N SER A 201 -9.24 -27.15 -15.90
CA SER A 201 -10.64 -26.89 -15.61
C SER A 201 -10.95 -26.86 -14.10
N ALA A 202 -10.20 -27.61 -13.28
CA ALA A 202 -10.32 -27.55 -11.83
C ALA A 202 -9.90 -26.17 -11.29
N VAL A 203 -8.76 -25.63 -11.76
CA VAL A 203 -8.28 -24.28 -11.40
C VAL A 203 -9.24 -23.20 -11.88
N ASP A 204 -9.66 -23.24 -13.14
CA ASP A 204 -10.57 -22.25 -13.71
C ASP A 204 -11.91 -22.22 -12.95
N THR A 205 -12.44 -23.40 -12.57
CA THR A 205 -13.70 -23.49 -11.80
C THR A 205 -13.54 -23.07 -10.35
N MET A 206 -12.40 -23.37 -9.71
CA MET A 206 -12.07 -22.91 -8.35
C MET A 206 -12.07 -21.39 -8.28
N LYS A 207 -11.44 -20.72 -9.23
CA LYS A 207 -11.37 -19.24 -9.30
C LYS A 207 -12.74 -18.58 -9.24
N LEU A 208 -13.77 -19.19 -9.83
CA LEU A 208 -15.15 -18.68 -9.81
C LEU A 208 -15.78 -18.67 -8.41
N SER A 209 -15.27 -19.50 -7.50
CA SER A 209 -15.79 -19.67 -6.14
C SER A 209 -14.97 -18.97 -5.06
N LEU A 210 -13.80 -18.41 -5.41
CA LEU A 210 -12.93 -17.74 -4.45
C LEU A 210 -13.55 -16.43 -3.93
N PRO A 211 -13.32 -16.10 -2.66
CA PRO A 211 -13.67 -14.79 -2.12
C PRO A 211 -12.84 -13.70 -2.81
N GLN A 212 -13.45 -12.51 -2.96
CA GLN A 212 -12.76 -11.33 -3.45
C GLN A 212 -11.75 -10.83 -2.42
N MET A 213 -10.57 -10.43 -2.89
CA MET A 213 -9.60 -9.76 -2.03
C MET A 213 -10.15 -8.42 -1.50
N GLY A 214 -9.92 -8.17 -0.21
CA GLY A 214 -10.14 -6.85 0.37
C GLY A 214 -9.04 -5.85 -0.03
N THR A 215 -9.24 -4.60 0.33
CA THR A 215 -8.25 -3.54 0.09
C THR A 215 -7.32 -3.41 1.29
N PRO A 216 -5.98 -3.49 1.12
CA PRO A 216 -5.03 -3.29 2.19
C PRO A 216 -5.20 -1.91 2.85
N SER A 217 -5.17 -1.88 4.18
CA SER A 217 -5.19 -0.61 4.90
C SER A 217 -3.86 0.11 4.74
N ARG A 218 -3.89 1.38 4.32
CA ARG A 218 -2.70 2.25 4.24
C ARG A 218 -2.18 2.68 5.62
N GLN A 219 -2.88 2.32 6.68
CA GLN A 219 -2.48 2.62 8.05
C GLN A 219 -1.72 1.47 8.71
N MET A 220 -1.39 0.42 7.94
CA MET A 220 -0.70 -0.75 8.45
C MET A 220 0.65 -0.93 7.75
N ILE A 221 1.68 -1.23 8.53
CA ILE A 221 3.00 -1.65 8.05
C ILE A 221 3.21 -3.09 8.47
N GLY A 222 3.41 -3.98 7.49
CA GLY A 222 3.73 -5.38 7.74
C GLY A 222 5.21 -5.58 8.05
N PHE A 223 5.50 -6.33 9.11
CA PHE A 223 6.81 -6.87 9.47
C PHE A 223 6.76 -8.40 9.42
N ASN A 224 7.88 -9.11 9.53
CA ASN A 224 7.85 -10.58 9.52
C ASN A 224 7.01 -11.14 10.68
N ASN A 225 7.12 -10.54 11.86
CA ASN A 225 6.52 -11.03 13.10
C ASN A 225 5.20 -10.34 13.48
N GLY A 226 4.65 -9.48 12.63
CA GLY A 226 3.36 -8.82 12.92
C GLY A 226 3.12 -7.54 12.13
N VAL A 227 2.15 -6.78 12.55
CA VAL A 227 1.67 -5.56 11.89
C VAL A 227 1.72 -4.38 12.85
N PHE A 228 2.29 -3.28 12.41
CA PHE A 228 2.22 -2.00 13.13
C PHE A 228 1.07 -1.17 12.57
N ASP A 229 0.11 -0.83 13.41
CA ASP A 229 -1.01 0.03 13.07
C ASP A 229 -0.65 1.50 13.33
N LEU A 230 -0.47 2.27 12.27
CA LEU A 230 -0.12 3.70 12.32
C LEU A 230 -1.23 4.58 12.95
N LYS A 231 -2.47 4.10 12.98
CA LYS A 231 -3.60 4.84 13.57
C LYS A 231 -3.60 4.75 15.08
N THR A 232 -3.28 3.58 15.60
CA THR A 232 -3.28 3.31 17.05
C THR A 232 -1.90 3.43 17.67
N GLY A 233 -0.83 3.36 16.86
CA GLY A 233 0.56 3.31 17.33
C GLY A 233 0.91 1.97 18.00
N THR A 234 0.18 0.89 17.70
CA THR A 234 0.36 -0.41 18.35
C THR A 234 0.85 -1.47 17.37
N PHE A 235 1.64 -2.41 17.88
CA PHE A 235 2.09 -3.59 17.16
C PHE A 235 1.25 -4.80 17.60
N ARG A 236 0.85 -5.65 16.65
CA ARG A 236 0.06 -6.86 16.89
C ARG A 236 0.41 -7.96 15.88
N GLU A 237 -0.07 -9.16 16.13
CA GLU A 237 0.04 -10.29 15.20
C GLU A 237 -0.68 -10.03 13.87
N HIS A 238 -0.23 -10.74 12.82
CA HIS A 238 -0.87 -10.74 11.51
C HIS A 238 -2.30 -11.28 11.56
N ARG A 239 -3.15 -10.76 10.66
CA ARG A 239 -4.50 -11.27 10.43
C ARG A 239 -4.74 -11.34 8.92
N ARG A 240 -5.42 -12.39 8.47
CA ARG A 240 -5.75 -12.52 7.05
C ARG A 240 -6.58 -11.34 6.54
N ASP A 241 -7.43 -10.75 7.38
CA ASP A 241 -8.30 -9.62 7.03
C ASP A 241 -7.56 -8.28 6.94
N ASP A 242 -6.25 -8.26 7.23
CA ASP A 242 -5.41 -7.09 6.98
C ASP A 242 -5.15 -6.89 5.48
N TRP A 243 -5.31 -7.94 4.67
CA TRP A 243 -5.13 -7.95 3.23
C TRP A 243 -3.76 -7.42 2.78
N LEU A 244 -2.73 -7.60 3.60
CA LEU A 244 -1.38 -7.13 3.28
C LEU A 244 -0.81 -7.89 2.09
N LEU A 245 -0.27 -7.15 1.13
CA LEU A 245 0.43 -7.68 -0.05
C LEU A 245 1.95 -7.66 0.11
N ILE A 246 2.44 -6.91 1.08
CA ILE A 246 3.86 -6.72 1.36
C ILE A 246 4.11 -6.68 2.85
N ALA A 247 5.26 -7.21 3.27
CA ALA A 247 5.84 -6.99 4.59
C ALA A 247 7.33 -6.66 4.42
N SER A 248 7.87 -5.83 5.30
CA SER A 248 9.32 -5.63 5.34
C SER A 248 9.98 -6.94 5.82
N GLY A 249 11.13 -7.28 5.28
CA GLY A 249 11.85 -8.50 5.70
C GLY A 249 12.48 -8.43 7.10
N VAL A 250 11.95 -7.60 8.00
CA VAL A 250 12.51 -7.29 9.33
C VAL A 250 11.50 -7.61 10.41
N ASP A 251 11.98 -8.09 11.56
CA ASP A 251 11.18 -8.25 12.76
C ASP A 251 11.07 -6.92 13.51
N PHE A 252 9.86 -6.57 13.90
CA PHE A 252 9.64 -5.43 14.78
C PHE A 252 9.86 -5.85 16.24
N SER A 253 10.60 -5.03 16.98
CA SER A 253 10.75 -5.14 18.42
C SER A 253 10.47 -3.78 19.09
N PRO A 254 9.95 -3.75 20.33
CA PRO A 254 9.76 -2.49 21.05
C PRO A 254 11.10 -1.76 21.25
N PRO A 255 11.08 -0.41 21.40
CA PRO A 255 12.31 0.36 21.64
C PRO A 255 12.92 0.02 23.01
N GLU A 256 14.24 0.14 23.11
CA GLU A 256 14.96 0.09 24.36
C GLU A 256 14.81 1.43 25.13
N GLU A 257 14.95 1.38 26.44
CA GLU A 257 14.89 2.60 27.26
C GLU A 257 16.07 3.53 26.90
N GLY A 258 15.76 4.78 26.55
CA GLY A 258 16.77 5.76 26.15
C GLY A 258 17.35 5.56 24.75
N GLU A 259 16.68 4.77 23.89
CA GLU A 259 17.13 4.54 22.51
C GLU A 259 17.18 5.85 21.71
N THR A 260 18.32 6.10 21.06
CA THR A 260 18.54 7.23 20.15
C THR A 260 19.30 6.80 18.91
N LEU A 261 19.15 7.53 17.81
CA LEU A 261 19.93 7.27 16.59
C LEU A 261 21.45 7.44 16.82
N THR A 262 21.85 8.39 17.64
CA THR A 262 23.27 8.70 17.87
C THR A 262 24.01 7.57 18.58
N THR A 263 23.35 6.88 19.51
CA THR A 263 23.96 5.84 20.34
C THR A 263 23.68 4.43 19.83
N HIS A 264 22.52 4.18 19.25
CA HIS A 264 22.07 2.84 18.88
C HIS A 264 22.05 2.60 17.35
N ALA A 265 22.21 3.68 16.55
CA ALA A 265 22.40 3.59 15.09
C ALA A 265 23.50 4.57 14.62
N PRO A 266 24.75 4.45 15.16
CA PRO A 266 25.80 5.44 14.92
C PRO A 266 26.29 5.48 13.48
N HIS A 267 26.21 4.38 12.72
CA HIS A 267 26.61 4.35 11.31
C HIS A 267 25.59 5.07 10.44
N PHE A 268 24.29 4.82 10.68
CA PHE A 268 23.22 5.56 10.04
C PHE A 268 23.27 7.06 10.39
N TRP A 269 23.45 7.40 11.66
CA TRP A 269 23.53 8.79 12.10
C TRP A 269 24.72 9.53 11.46
N ARG A 270 25.89 8.92 11.38
CA ARG A 270 27.07 9.49 10.72
C ARG A 270 26.80 9.73 9.24
N TRP A 271 26.24 8.75 8.54
CA TRP A 271 25.87 8.88 7.13
C TRP A 271 24.85 10.01 6.93
N LEU A 272 23.77 10.05 7.75
CA LEU A 272 22.75 11.08 7.66
C LEU A 272 23.35 12.47 7.85
N ASN A 273 24.10 12.67 8.92
CA ASN A 273 24.70 13.97 9.26
C ASN A 273 25.67 14.45 8.17
N HIS A 274 26.47 13.55 7.59
CA HIS A 274 27.34 13.85 6.46
C HIS A 274 26.52 14.23 5.22
N SER A 275 25.54 13.44 4.82
CA SER A 275 24.74 13.65 3.60
C SER A 275 23.94 14.95 3.61
N VAL A 276 23.64 15.50 4.78
CA VAL A 276 22.94 16.77 4.95
C VAL A 276 23.86 17.93 5.34
N SER A 277 25.19 17.73 5.38
CA SER A 277 26.20 18.75 5.77
C SER A 277 25.90 19.36 7.16
N GLY A 278 25.42 18.54 8.10
CA GLY A 278 25.04 18.96 9.44
C GLY A 278 23.75 19.79 9.54
N ASN A 279 23.02 19.96 8.46
CA ASN A 279 21.76 20.71 8.45
C ASN A 279 20.62 19.85 9.06
N THR A 280 20.23 20.18 10.29
CA THR A 280 19.21 19.43 11.04
C THR A 280 17.83 19.44 10.36
N ARG A 281 17.43 20.58 9.74
CA ARG A 281 16.14 20.63 9.03
C ARG A 281 16.14 19.76 7.78
N LYS A 282 17.27 19.67 7.07
CA LYS A 282 17.43 18.77 5.93
C LYS A 282 17.46 17.31 6.41
N ALA A 283 18.07 17.01 7.57
CA ALA A 283 18.04 15.68 8.19
C ALA A 283 16.60 15.24 8.47
N ASP A 284 15.76 16.08 9.07
CA ASP A 284 14.34 15.79 9.28
C ASP A 284 13.60 15.48 7.97
N ARG A 285 13.92 16.21 6.90
CA ARG A 285 13.32 15.98 5.57
C ARG A 285 13.78 14.67 4.94
N VAL A 286 15.05 14.29 5.14
CA VAL A 286 15.59 12.99 4.70
C VAL A 286 14.92 11.86 5.49
N LEU A 287 14.77 11.99 6.81
CA LEU A 287 14.02 11.03 7.63
C LEU A 287 12.55 10.91 7.17
N ALA A 288 11.91 12.03 6.79
CA ALA A 288 10.55 12.01 6.24
C ALA A 288 10.48 11.25 4.89
N ALA A 289 11.52 11.34 4.04
CA ALA A 289 11.60 10.56 2.81
C ALA A 289 11.76 9.06 3.09
N LEU A 290 12.59 8.69 4.06
CA LEU A 290 12.74 7.30 4.50
C LEU A 290 11.44 6.76 5.09
N TYR A 291 10.73 7.56 5.90
CA TYR A 291 9.40 7.20 6.41
C TYR A 291 8.38 7.00 5.29
N MET A 292 8.37 7.86 4.27
CA MET A 292 7.49 7.72 3.09
C MET A 292 7.69 6.36 2.40
N VAL A 293 8.94 5.92 2.28
CA VAL A 293 9.29 4.61 1.68
C VAL A 293 8.86 3.47 2.60
N MET A 294 9.24 3.51 3.89
CA MET A 294 8.93 2.47 4.88
C MET A 294 7.42 2.22 5.00
N ALA A 295 6.63 3.30 5.08
CA ALA A 295 5.19 3.25 5.22
C ALA A 295 4.45 3.16 3.87
N ASN A 296 5.16 2.98 2.77
CA ASN A 296 4.65 2.95 1.39
C ASN A 296 3.61 4.03 1.11
N ARG A 297 3.95 5.30 1.40
CA ARG A 297 3.04 6.45 1.25
C ARG A 297 2.99 6.97 -0.20
N TYR A 298 2.83 6.05 -1.18
CA TYR A 298 2.61 6.40 -2.60
C TYR A 298 1.39 7.31 -2.79
N ASP A 299 0.42 7.25 -1.87
CA ASP A 299 -0.78 8.09 -1.84
C ASP A 299 -0.51 9.58 -1.60
N TRP A 300 0.70 9.95 -1.19
CA TRP A 300 1.12 11.35 -1.11
C TRP A 300 1.34 11.97 -2.47
N GLN A 301 1.37 11.17 -3.52
CA GLN A 301 1.57 11.59 -4.91
C GLN A 301 2.92 12.29 -5.13
N LEU A 302 3.95 11.84 -4.42
CA LEU A 302 5.31 12.34 -4.52
C LEU A 302 6.23 11.27 -5.09
N PHE A 303 7.31 11.69 -5.75
CA PHE A 303 8.46 10.85 -6.02
C PHE A 303 9.74 11.53 -5.53
N LEU A 304 10.71 10.71 -5.17
CA LEU A 304 11.97 11.16 -4.62
C LEU A 304 13.02 11.20 -5.73
N GLU A 305 13.85 12.22 -5.72
CA GLU A 305 15.03 12.31 -6.58
C GLU A 305 16.23 12.74 -5.77
N ILE A 306 17.26 11.90 -5.76
CA ILE A 306 18.51 12.15 -5.08
C ILE A 306 19.57 12.47 -6.12
N THR A 307 20.19 13.64 -6.00
CA THR A 307 21.27 14.10 -6.90
C THR A 307 22.58 14.31 -6.14
N GLY A 308 23.68 14.48 -6.83
CA GLY A 308 24.99 14.79 -6.27
C GLY A 308 26.13 14.04 -6.95
N ALA A 309 27.36 14.39 -6.62
CA ALA A 309 28.55 13.79 -7.20
C ALA A 309 28.75 12.32 -6.78
N GLY A 310 29.59 11.58 -7.49
CA GLY A 310 30.00 10.23 -7.10
C GLY A 310 30.63 10.20 -5.70
N GLY A 311 30.24 9.23 -4.85
CA GLY A 311 30.76 9.13 -3.48
C GLY A 311 30.10 10.02 -2.43
N SER A 312 28.95 10.65 -2.74
CA SER A 312 28.20 11.53 -1.83
C SER A 312 27.16 10.80 -0.95
N GLY A 313 27.10 9.46 -0.98
CA GLY A 313 26.16 8.71 -0.15
C GLY A 313 24.80 8.40 -0.79
N LYS A 314 24.57 8.76 -2.07
CA LYS A 314 23.30 8.48 -2.79
C LYS A 314 22.94 6.99 -2.84
N SER A 315 23.92 6.15 -3.16
CA SER A 315 23.72 4.68 -3.21
C SER A 315 23.41 4.10 -1.83
N VAL A 316 23.96 4.67 -0.77
CA VAL A 316 23.64 4.29 0.62
C VAL A 316 22.18 4.67 0.93
N PHE A 317 21.72 5.85 0.51
CA PHE A 317 20.29 6.22 0.64
C PHE A 317 19.36 5.23 -0.06
N ALA A 318 19.70 4.85 -1.30
CA ALA A 318 18.91 3.88 -2.07
C ALA A 318 18.89 2.51 -1.38
N GLU A 319 20.00 2.07 -0.81
CA GLU A 319 20.09 0.81 -0.05
C GLU A 319 19.25 0.88 1.23
N ILE A 320 19.33 1.97 1.99
CA ILE A 320 18.45 2.17 3.17
C ILE A 320 16.98 2.12 2.76
N CYS A 321 16.59 2.75 1.67
CA CYS A 321 15.23 2.65 1.14
C CYS A 321 14.85 1.21 0.79
N THR A 322 15.77 0.45 0.18
CA THR A 322 15.58 -0.98 -0.14
C THR A 322 15.37 -1.82 1.11
N LEU A 323 16.17 -1.58 2.15
CA LEU A 323 16.05 -2.27 3.43
C LEU A 323 14.72 -1.95 4.13
N LEU A 324 14.31 -0.68 4.13
CA LEU A 324 13.06 -0.23 4.75
C LEU A 324 11.81 -0.76 4.02
N ALA A 325 11.84 -0.79 2.69
CA ALA A 325 10.75 -1.36 1.88
C ALA A 325 10.73 -2.90 1.92
N GLY A 326 11.89 -3.50 2.15
CA GLY A 326 12.17 -4.92 1.96
C GLY A 326 12.77 -5.22 0.58
N ARG A 327 13.83 -6.03 0.54
CA ARG A 327 14.52 -6.39 -0.73
C ARG A 327 13.57 -7.04 -1.74
N GLY A 328 12.66 -7.91 -1.28
CA GLY A 328 11.66 -8.58 -2.11
C GLY A 328 10.58 -7.63 -2.65
N ASN A 329 10.41 -6.46 -2.05
CA ASN A 329 9.41 -5.46 -2.41
C ASN A 329 9.98 -4.32 -3.26
N THR A 330 11.26 -4.40 -3.63
CA THR A 330 11.99 -3.38 -4.37
C THR A 330 12.37 -3.87 -5.76
N VAL A 331 12.18 -3.03 -6.77
CA VAL A 331 12.58 -3.30 -8.15
C VAL A 331 13.43 -2.17 -8.71
N SER A 332 14.49 -2.53 -9.44
CA SER A 332 15.27 -1.58 -10.23
C SER A 332 14.66 -1.44 -11.61
N ALA A 333 14.46 -0.20 -12.07
CA ALA A 333 13.81 0.08 -13.33
C ALA A 333 14.40 1.33 -14.01
N ASN A 334 14.00 1.58 -15.24
CA ASN A 334 14.30 2.81 -15.98
C ASN A 334 12.99 3.50 -16.40
N MET A 335 13.09 4.70 -17.00
CA MET A 335 11.91 5.45 -17.43
C MET A 335 11.04 4.69 -18.44
N LYS A 336 11.65 3.87 -19.30
CA LYS A 336 10.92 3.05 -20.27
C LYS A 336 9.96 2.09 -19.58
N ALA A 337 10.40 1.48 -18.45
CA ALA A 337 9.56 0.60 -17.67
C ALA A 337 8.33 1.31 -17.06
N LEU A 338 8.42 2.61 -16.79
CA LEU A 338 7.28 3.39 -16.30
C LEU A 338 6.35 3.84 -17.44
N GLU A 339 6.87 4.03 -18.66
CA GLU A 339 6.14 4.64 -19.77
C GLU A 339 5.46 3.62 -20.68
N GLU A 340 6.06 2.43 -20.89
CA GLU A 340 5.55 1.42 -21.79
C GLU A 340 4.73 0.34 -21.08
N ALA A 341 3.52 0.08 -21.54
CA ALA A 341 2.60 -0.90 -20.94
C ALA A 341 3.20 -2.30 -20.79
N ARG A 342 4.05 -2.71 -21.74
CA ARG A 342 4.71 -4.01 -21.72
C ARG A 342 5.80 -4.10 -20.65
N GLU A 343 6.61 -3.08 -20.52
CA GLU A 343 7.69 -3.01 -19.55
C GLU A 343 7.16 -2.82 -18.11
N ARG A 344 6.01 -2.14 -17.97
CA ARG A 344 5.33 -1.96 -16.68
C ARG A 344 4.94 -3.27 -16.00
N ALA A 345 4.79 -4.35 -16.76
CA ALA A 345 4.52 -5.67 -16.18
C ALA A 345 5.58 -6.10 -15.14
N LEU A 346 6.80 -5.60 -15.28
CA LEU A 346 7.91 -5.85 -14.34
C LEU A 346 7.76 -5.10 -13.01
N LEU A 347 6.89 -4.10 -12.93
CA LEU A 347 6.72 -3.23 -11.77
C LEU A 347 5.55 -3.64 -10.87
N VAL A 348 4.71 -4.54 -11.35
CA VAL A 348 3.52 -4.96 -10.61
C VAL A 348 3.91 -5.80 -9.40
N GLY A 349 3.36 -5.47 -8.23
CA GLY A 349 3.61 -6.17 -6.98
C GLY A 349 4.73 -5.57 -6.11
N TYR A 350 5.48 -4.57 -6.63
CA TYR A 350 6.52 -3.91 -5.86
C TYR A 350 6.02 -2.61 -5.20
N SER A 351 6.56 -2.30 -4.01
CA SER A 351 6.25 -1.07 -3.27
C SER A 351 7.29 0.03 -3.44
N LEU A 352 8.49 -0.32 -3.92
CA LEU A 352 9.55 0.64 -4.20
C LEU A 352 10.13 0.38 -5.59
N ILE A 353 10.14 1.42 -6.42
CA ILE A 353 10.76 1.42 -7.74
C ILE A 353 11.98 2.34 -7.69
N ILE A 354 13.18 1.78 -7.84
CA ILE A 354 14.43 2.55 -7.87
C ILE A 354 14.89 2.70 -9.32
N MET A 355 15.19 3.93 -9.71
CA MET A 355 15.77 4.27 -11.02
C MET A 355 17.22 4.73 -10.82
N PRO A 356 18.21 3.81 -10.91
CA PRO A 356 19.60 4.16 -10.73
C PRO A 356 20.20 4.76 -12.01
N ASP A 357 21.14 5.69 -11.84
CA ASP A 357 22.05 6.22 -12.87
C ASP A 357 21.41 6.42 -14.25
N MET A 358 20.28 7.12 -14.28
CA MET A 358 19.62 7.38 -15.53
C MET A 358 20.46 8.28 -16.42
N ALA A 359 20.69 7.85 -17.65
CA ALA A 359 21.13 8.74 -18.72
C ALA A 359 20.16 9.93 -18.79
N ARG A 360 20.67 11.10 -19.20
CA ARG A 360 19.87 12.34 -19.29
C ARG A 360 18.49 12.06 -19.92
N TYR A 361 17.46 12.03 -19.07
CA TYR A 361 16.08 11.86 -19.52
C TYR A 361 15.56 13.20 -20.03
N VAL A 362 14.95 13.20 -21.20
CA VAL A 362 14.25 14.35 -21.78
C VAL A 362 12.90 13.86 -22.30
N GLY A 363 11.89 13.87 -21.43
CA GLY A 363 10.54 13.43 -21.76
C GLY A 363 9.49 14.17 -20.93
N ASP A 364 8.21 13.88 -21.14
CA ASP A 364 7.11 14.51 -20.41
C ASP A 364 6.80 13.86 -19.06
N GLY A 365 7.42 12.71 -18.77
CA GLY A 365 7.24 11.96 -17.52
C GLY A 365 5.82 11.42 -17.33
N ALA A 366 5.12 11.05 -18.39
CA ALA A 366 3.75 10.54 -18.33
C ALA A 366 3.64 9.31 -17.42
N GLY A 367 4.59 8.39 -17.49
CA GLY A 367 4.64 7.19 -16.65
C GLY A 367 4.81 7.52 -15.16
N ILE A 368 5.74 8.39 -14.81
CA ILE A 368 5.91 8.86 -13.42
C ILE A 368 4.61 9.53 -12.93
N LYS A 369 4.02 10.42 -13.74
CA LYS A 369 2.76 11.11 -13.37
C LYS A 369 1.63 10.12 -13.08
N ALA A 370 1.47 9.10 -13.89
CA ALA A 370 0.42 8.09 -13.75
C ALA A 370 0.63 7.21 -12.50
N ILE A 371 1.85 6.67 -12.31
CA ILE A 371 2.17 5.80 -11.16
C ILE A 371 2.07 6.60 -9.86
N THR A 372 2.72 7.75 -9.77
CA THR A 372 2.68 8.58 -8.56
C THR A 372 1.30 9.22 -8.33
N GLY A 373 0.51 9.40 -9.37
CA GLY A 373 -0.88 9.85 -9.28
C GLY A 373 -1.81 8.78 -8.68
N GLY A 374 -1.39 7.52 -8.69
CA GLY A 374 -2.21 6.38 -8.28
C GLY A 374 -3.28 6.03 -9.32
N ASP A 375 -3.04 6.35 -10.59
CA ASP A 375 -3.93 5.99 -11.69
C ASP A 375 -3.84 4.50 -12.00
N LYS A 376 -4.93 3.91 -12.55
CA LYS A 376 -4.85 2.60 -13.19
C LYS A 376 -4.08 2.75 -14.49
N VAL A 377 -3.01 1.99 -14.64
CA VAL A 377 -2.16 1.98 -15.83
C VAL A 377 -2.31 0.68 -16.60
N ALA A 378 -2.28 0.77 -17.93
CA ALA A 378 -2.33 -0.40 -18.77
C ALA A 378 -1.07 -1.26 -18.62
N ILE A 379 -1.25 -2.56 -18.51
CA ILE A 379 -0.22 -3.59 -18.47
C ILE A 379 -0.47 -4.53 -19.66
N ASP A 380 0.57 -4.80 -20.45
CA ASP A 380 0.52 -5.69 -21.60
C ASP A 380 1.56 -6.82 -21.44
N PRO A 381 1.31 -7.80 -20.57
CA PRO A 381 2.27 -8.86 -20.31
C PRO A 381 2.34 -9.84 -21.48
N LYS A 382 3.53 -10.35 -21.75
CA LYS A 382 3.75 -11.32 -22.82
C LYS A 382 2.89 -12.58 -22.60
N HIS A 383 2.13 -12.99 -23.63
CA HIS A 383 1.27 -14.18 -23.63
C HIS A 383 0.07 -14.16 -22.64
N LYS A 384 -0.33 -12.99 -22.17
CA LYS A 384 -1.55 -12.80 -21.37
C LYS A 384 -2.39 -11.67 -21.99
N ALA A 385 -3.69 -11.64 -21.67
CA ALA A 385 -4.54 -10.51 -22.06
C ALA A 385 -4.07 -9.22 -21.36
N PRO A 386 -4.09 -8.08 -22.05
CA PRO A 386 -3.85 -6.79 -21.43
C PRO A 386 -4.88 -6.49 -20.33
N TYR A 387 -4.44 -5.85 -19.25
CA TYR A 387 -5.30 -5.43 -18.17
C TYR A 387 -4.86 -4.06 -17.62
N SER A 388 -5.63 -3.49 -16.71
CA SER A 388 -5.29 -2.22 -16.07
C SER A 388 -5.23 -2.41 -14.56
N VAL A 389 -4.13 -1.97 -13.94
CA VAL A 389 -3.90 -2.11 -12.50
C VAL A 389 -3.29 -0.84 -11.95
N ARG A 390 -3.49 -0.58 -10.66
CA ARG A 390 -2.76 0.44 -9.91
C ARG A 390 -1.45 -0.16 -9.41
N ILE A 391 -0.34 0.58 -9.58
CA ILE A 391 0.98 0.21 -9.03
C ILE A 391 1.20 1.06 -7.77
N PRO A 392 0.98 0.51 -6.57
CA PRO A 392 1.07 1.24 -5.31
C PRO A 392 2.52 1.33 -4.82
N ALA A 393 3.38 2.00 -5.59
CA ALA A 393 4.82 2.07 -5.34
C ALA A 393 5.31 3.51 -5.19
N VAL A 394 6.26 3.70 -4.27
CA VAL A 394 7.09 4.90 -4.20
C VAL A 394 8.15 4.83 -5.28
N VAL A 395 8.34 5.91 -6.02
CA VAL A 395 9.37 6.02 -7.05
C VAL A 395 10.56 6.80 -6.51
N LEU A 396 11.76 6.27 -6.63
CA LEU A 396 13.03 6.86 -6.24
C LEU A 396 13.98 6.91 -7.44
N ALA A 397 14.35 8.11 -7.87
CA ALA A 397 15.41 8.31 -8.86
C ALA A 397 16.73 8.67 -8.16
N VAL A 398 17.83 8.05 -8.57
CA VAL A 398 19.17 8.28 -8.01
C VAL A 398 20.13 8.60 -9.15
N ASN A 399 20.53 9.85 -9.27
CA ASN A 399 21.27 10.35 -10.42
C ASN A 399 22.45 11.24 -9.99
N ASN A 400 23.45 11.37 -10.85
CA ASN A 400 24.48 12.39 -10.64
C ASN A 400 23.94 13.80 -10.95
N ASN A 401 23.16 13.92 -12.00
CA ASN A 401 22.51 15.17 -12.42
C ASN A 401 20.98 15.02 -12.37
N ALA A 402 20.31 16.14 -12.19
CA ALA A 402 18.85 16.16 -12.15
C ALA A 402 18.23 15.73 -13.49
N MET A 403 17.10 15.03 -13.40
CA MET A 403 16.26 14.71 -14.56
C MET A 403 15.68 15.98 -15.16
N THR A 404 15.64 16.05 -16.49
CA THR A 404 15.03 17.16 -17.22
C THR A 404 13.70 16.71 -17.81
N PHE A 405 12.63 17.45 -17.53
CA PHE A 405 11.29 17.15 -18.04
C PHE A 405 10.85 18.21 -19.04
N SER A 406 10.25 17.76 -20.14
CA SER A 406 9.67 18.66 -21.16
C SER A 406 8.29 19.17 -20.75
N ASP A 407 7.61 18.51 -19.79
CA ASP A 407 6.33 18.95 -19.23
C ASP A 407 6.52 20.06 -18.20
N ARG A 408 6.08 21.25 -18.52
CA ARG A 408 6.06 22.42 -17.65
C ARG A 408 4.66 22.82 -17.19
N SER A 409 3.69 21.92 -17.33
CA SER A 409 2.32 22.12 -16.80
C SER A 409 2.24 22.09 -15.27
N GLY A 410 3.35 21.83 -14.59
CA GLY A 410 3.43 21.66 -13.14
C GLY A 410 3.06 20.23 -12.66
N GLY A 411 2.72 19.32 -13.59
CA GLY A 411 2.37 17.95 -13.26
C GLY A 411 3.50 17.19 -12.59
N ILE A 412 4.71 17.33 -13.09
CA ILE A 412 5.94 16.77 -12.50
C ILE A 412 6.38 17.57 -11.28
N SER A 413 6.48 18.89 -11.41
CA SER A 413 7.05 19.74 -10.36
C SER A 413 6.36 19.58 -9.01
N ARG A 414 5.03 19.51 -8.99
CA ARG A 414 4.25 19.31 -7.76
C ARG A 414 4.40 17.93 -7.12
N ARG A 415 5.04 16.97 -7.80
CA ARG A 415 5.27 15.61 -7.31
C ARG A 415 6.72 15.33 -6.96
N ARG A 416 7.64 16.17 -7.45
CA ARG A 416 9.09 15.94 -7.41
C ARG A 416 9.70 16.49 -6.15
N VAL A 417 10.31 15.65 -5.32
CA VAL A 417 11.06 16.02 -4.12
C VAL A 417 12.53 15.74 -4.39
N ILE A 418 13.34 16.79 -4.50
CA ILE A 418 14.77 16.72 -4.83
C ILE A 418 15.61 16.91 -3.57
N PHE A 419 16.53 15.97 -3.33
CA PHE A 419 17.61 16.13 -2.36
C PHE A 419 18.94 16.14 -3.10
N ASN A 420 19.81 17.10 -2.78
CA ASN A 420 21.16 17.16 -3.30
C ASN A 420 22.16 16.77 -2.20
N PHE A 421 22.88 15.67 -2.41
CA PHE A 421 23.99 15.28 -1.54
C PHE A 421 25.27 15.84 -2.13
N SER A 422 25.68 17.03 -1.66
CA SER A 422 26.84 17.76 -2.19
C SER A 422 28.17 17.27 -1.65
N GLU A 423 28.18 16.76 -0.40
CA GLU A 423 29.41 16.37 0.29
C GLU A 423 29.92 15.01 -0.20
N VAL A 424 31.12 15.02 -0.74
CA VAL A 424 31.79 13.80 -1.23
C VAL A 424 32.68 13.24 -0.13
N VAL A 425 32.50 11.96 0.21
CA VAL A 425 33.40 11.26 1.12
C VAL A 425 34.72 10.99 0.40
N PRO A 426 35.88 11.43 0.93
CA PRO A 426 37.19 11.09 0.39
C PRO A 426 37.38 9.60 0.25
N GLU A 427 38.09 9.15 -0.78
CA GLU A 427 38.19 7.73 -1.10
C GLU A 427 38.79 6.90 0.05
N ASN A 428 39.77 7.46 0.75
CA ASN A 428 40.42 6.86 1.92
C ASN A 428 39.53 6.80 3.18
N GLU A 429 38.41 7.50 3.20
CA GLU A 429 37.45 7.53 4.33
C GLU A 429 36.18 6.73 4.04
N ARG A 430 36.05 6.20 2.82
CA ARG A 430 34.89 5.39 2.43
C ARG A 430 34.90 4.05 3.14
N ASP A 431 33.81 3.76 3.80
CA ASP A 431 33.57 2.45 4.43
C ASP A 431 32.81 1.54 3.46
N PRO A 432 33.44 0.52 2.87
CA PRO A 432 32.78 -0.37 1.94
C PRO A 432 31.69 -1.24 2.59
N GLN A 433 31.73 -1.41 3.92
CA GLN A 433 30.74 -2.16 4.69
C GLN A 433 29.65 -1.28 5.33
N LEU A 434 29.59 0.00 4.96
CA LEU A 434 28.65 0.95 5.59
C LEU A 434 27.20 0.48 5.46
N ALA A 435 26.82 -0.05 4.30
CA ALA A 435 25.46 -0.54 4.06
C ALA A 435 25.11 -1.73 4.98
N GLU A 436 26.01 -2.69 5.15
CA GLU A 436 25.84 -3.84 6.05
C GLU A 436 25.74 -3.41 7.52
N LYS A 437 26.56 -2.43 7.92
CA LYS A 437 26.51 -1.86 9.28
C LYS A 437 25.19 -1.16 9.55
N ILE A 438 24.67 -0.40 8.58
CA ILE A 438 23.35 0.25 8.67
C ILE A 438 22.22 -0.80 8.66
N GLU A 439 22.35 -1.88 7.92
CA GLU A 439 21.39 -3.00 7.96
C GLU A 439 21.27 -3.59 9.37
N GLY A 440 22.39 -3.72 10.09
CA GLY A 440 22.40 -4.12 11.51
C GLY A 440 21.70 -3.12 12.46
N GLU A 441 21.57 -1.86 12.06
CA GLU A 441 20.90 -0.79 12.82
C GLU A 441 19.43 -0.57 12.41
N LEU A 442 18.92 -1.33 11.43
CA LEU A 442 17.65 -1.08 10.77
C LEU A 442 16.46 -1.06 11.73
N ALA A 443 16.44 -1.93 12.74
CA ALA A 443 15.38 -1.98 13.73
C ALA A 443 15.27 -0.66 14.53
N VAL A 444 16.39 -0.06 14.90
CA VAL A 444 16.46 1.24 15.59
C VAL A 444 15.96 2.35 14.67
N ILE A 445 16.37 2.33 13.40
CA ILE A 445 15.94 3.32 12.39
C ILE A 445 14.42 3.25 12.21
N ILE A 446 13.85 2.07 12.07
CA ILE A 446 12.40 1.84 11.93
C ILE A 446 11.65 2.42 13.14
N ARG A 447 12.06 2.07 14.37
CA ARG A 447 11.42 2.56 15.59
C ARG A 447 11.51 4.09 15.71
N HIS A 448 12.66 4.66 15.37
CA HIS A 448 12.83 6.11 15.35
C HIS A 448 11.89 6.78 14.34
N LEU A 449 11.78 6.25 13.13
CA LEU A 449 10.88 6.78 12.10
C LEU A 449 9.41 6.70 12.53
N LEU A 450 8.99 5.59 13.14
CA LEU A 450 7.62 5.42 13.65
C LEU A 450 7.31 6.39 14.80
N ALA A 451 8.24 6.56 15.74
CA ALA A 451 8.09 7.49 16.84
C ALA A 451 8.10 8.95 16.37
N ARG A 452 9.06 9.32 15.50
CA ARG A 452 9.24 10.68 14.97
C ARG A 452 8.04 11.13 14.15
N PHE A 453 7.43 10.22 13.40
CA PHE A 453 6.32 10.51 12.48
C PHE A 453 5.02 9.80 12.90
N ALA A 454 4.78 9.67 14.20
CA ALA A 454 3.50 9.21 14.73
C ALA A 454 2.33 10.04 14.14
N HIS A 455 2.57 11.33 13.88
CA HIS A 455 1.71 12.20 13.09
C HIS A 455 2.21 12.28 11.65
N GLN A 456 1.78 11.36 10.80
CA GLN A 456 2.23 11.20 9.40
C GLN A 456 2.20 12.49 8.56
N ASN A 457 1.26 13.40 8.85
CA ASN A 457 1.16 14.68 8.16
C ASN A 457 2.41 15.56 8.34
N GLU A 458 3.15 15.39 9.44
CA GLU A 458 4.40 16.11 9.66
C GLU A 458 5.46 15.70 8.64
N ALA A 459 5.64 14.40 8.41
CA ALA A 459 6.55 13.91 7.37
C ALA A 459 6.15 14.44 5.99
N LYS A 460 4.86 14.42 5.67
CA LYS A 460 4.34 14.95 4.39
C LYS A 460 4.66 16.45 4.23
N GLN A 461 4.49 17.24 5.27
CA GLN A 461 4.81 18.67 5.25
C GLN A 461 6.32 18.92 5.06
N LEU A 462 7.18 18.16 5.72
CA LEU A 462 8.62 18.23 5.54
C LEU A 462 9.04 17.94 4.09
N LEU A 463 8.39 16.99 3.42
CA LEU A 463 8.64 16.74 2.00
C LEU A 463 8.16 17.88 1.09
N TYR A 464 7.03 18.51 1.40
CA TYR A 464 6.59 19.71 0.67
C TYR A 464 7.52 20.92 0.91
N GLU A 465 8.11 21.05 2.10
CA GLU A 465 9.14 22.06 2.36
C GLU A 465 10.40 21.77 1.53
N GLN A 466 10.84 20.50 1.46
CA GLN A 466 11.97 20.13 0.62
C GLN A 466 11.70 20.41 -0.86
N GLN A 467 10.51 20.13 -1.35
CA GLN A 467 10.11 20.39 -2.73
C GLN A 467 10.25 21.87 -3.13
N LYS A 468 10.00 22.78 -2.16
CA LYS A 468 10.07 24.23 -2.32
C LYS A 468 11.35 24.84 -1.78
N SER A 469 12.33 24.04 -1.39
CA SER A 469 13.59 24.54 -0.84
C SER A 469 14.44 25.23 -1.90
N GLU A 470 15.32 26.11 -1.45
CA GLU A 470 16.31 26.76 -2.34
C GLU A 470 17.22 25.74 -3.01
N GLU A 471 17.58 24.65 -2.30
CA GLU A 471 18.33 23.54 -2.85
C GLU A 471 17.62 22.89 -4.05
N ALA A 472 16.33 22.56 -3.89
CA ALA A 472 15.54 21.97 -4.97
C ALA A 472 15.38 22.94 -6.15
N LEU A 473 15.22 24.22 -5.88
CA LEU A 473 15.15 25.26 -6.90
C LEU A 473 16.46 25.41 -7.65
N ALA A 474 17.61 25.42 -6.95
CA ALA A 474 18.94 25.49 -7.56
C ALA A 474 19.16 24.34 -8.56
N ILE A 475 18.84 23.11 -8.15
CA ILE A 475 18.94 21.94 -9.02
C ILE A 475 18.00 22.03 -10.25
N LYS A 476 16.79 22.56 -10.07
CA LYS A 476 15.87 22.78 -11.21
C LYS A 476 16.41 23.83 -12.20
N ARG A 477 17.06 24.87 -11.69
CA ARG A 477 17.71 25.90 -12.50
C ARG A 477 18.82 25.34 -13.36
N GLU A 478 19.69 24.49 -12.80
CA GLU A 478 20.76 23.84 -13.55
C GLU A 478 20.26 22.98 -14.71
N GLY A 479 19.10 22.34 -14.53
CA GLY A 479 18.48 21.44 -15.52
C GLY A 479 17.60 22.13 -16.55
N ASP A 480 17.12 23.37 -16.31
CA ASP A 480 16.14 24.06 -17.15
C ASP A 480 16.45 25.55 -17.31
N SER A 481 16.94 25.90 -18.48
CA SER A 481 17.28 27.27 -18.82
C SER A 481 16.13 28.29 -18.73
N LEU A 482 14.87 27.85 -18.87
CA LEU A 482 13.72 28.75 -18.71
C LEU A 482 13.43 28.99 -17.23
N VAL A 483 13.55 27.97 -16.39
CA VAL A 483 13.46 28.10 -14.92
C VAL A 483 14.58 29.02 -14.43
N ASP A 484 15.81 28.80 -14.90
CA ASP A 484 16.94 29.67 -14.52
C ASP A 484 16.73 31.13 -14.97
N PHE A 485 16.32 31.34 -16.21
CA PHE A 485 15.95 32.69 -16.71
C PHE A 485 14.89 33.37 -15.84
N CYS A 486 13.86 32.63 -15.39
CA CYS A 486 12.83 33.17 -14.51
C CYS A 486 13.37 33.63 -13.14
N GLY A 487 14.52 33.15 -12.70
CA GLY A 487 15.23 33.63 -11.52
C GLY A 487 15.61 35.13 -11.61
N TYR A 488 15.83 35.63 -12.81
CA TYR A 488 16.16 37.03 -13.07
C TYR A 488 14.91 37.91 -13.28
N LEU A 489 13.72 37.41 -13.00
CA LEU A 489 12.47 38.13 -13.18
C LEU A 489 11.79 38.44 -11.83
N THR A 490 11.12 39.61 -11.78
CA THR A 490 10.16 39.94 -10.74
C THR A 490 8.75 39.92 -11.32
N ALA A 491 7.75 39.51 -10.55
CA ALA A 491 6.35 39.52 -10.97
C ALA A 491 5.53 40.50 -10.13
N ALA A 492 4.81 41.39 -10.80
CA ALA A 492 3.84 42.29 -10.18
C ALA A 492 2.43 41.68 -10.16
N ALA A 493 1.52 42.30 -9.40
CA ALA A 493 0.11 41.86 -9.38
C ALA A 493 -0.61 42.16 -10.70
N GLU A 494 -0.21 43.23 -11.40
CA GLU A 494 -0.82 43.71 -12.64
C GLU A 494 0.10 43.53 -13.85
N CYS A 495 -0.49 43.46 -15.05
CA CYS A 495 0.24 43.31 -16.31
C CYS A 495 0.85 44.65 -16.79
N ASN A 496 1.72 45.25 -15.98
CA ASN A 496 2.44 46.50 -16.26
C ASN A 496 3.93 46.30 -16.57
N GLY A 497 4.37 45.04 -16.67
CA GLY A 497 5.75 44.67 -16.98
C GLY A 497 6.09 44.70 -18.47
N MET A 498 7.05 43.86 -18.86
CA MET A 498 7.58 43.81 -20.23
C MET A 498 6.54 43.35 -21.25
N LEU A 499 6.68 43.82 -22.49
CA LEU A 499 5.96 43.25 -23.63
C LEU A 499 6.53 41.86 -23.95
N VAL A 500 5.68 40.88 -24.30
CA VAL A 500 6.14 39.53 -24.61
C VAL A 500 7.05 39.52 -25.84
N GLY A 501 6.65 40.18 -26.91
CA GLY A 501 7.39 40.25 -28.15
C GLY A 501 7.49 38.96 -28.93
N ASN A 502 8.27 38.94 -30.02
CA ASN A 502 8.66 37.77 -30.80
C ASN A 502 10.08 37.98 -31.39
N ALA A 503 10.69 36.94 -31.95
CA ALA A 503 12.05 36.97 -32.48
C ALA A 503 12.24 37.87 -33.71
N GLU A 504 11.17 38.22 -34.43
CA GLU A 504 11.19 38.96 -35.70
C GLU A 504 11.10 40.46 -35.52
N ILE A 505 10.82 40.94 -34.29
CA ILE A 505 10.72 42.36 -34.00
C ILE A 505 12.11 43.01 -34.12
N VAL A 506 12.21 44.08 -34.93
CA VAL A 506 13.41 44.86 -35.14
C VAL A 506 13.14 46.32 -34.71
N PRO A 507 14.08 46.93 -33.98
CA PRO A 507 15.36 46.39 -33.51
C PRO A 507 15.20 45.35 -32.37
N PHE A 508 16.18 44.45 -32.23
CA PHE A 508 16.27 43.55 -31.10
C PHE A 508 16.44 44.35 -29.80
N ASN A 509 15.47 44.22 -28.88
CA ASN A 509 15.47 45.00 -27.65
C ASN A 509 15.09 44.13 -26.45
N PRO A 510 16.07 43.57 -25.73
CA PRO A 510 15.86 42.71 -24.58
C PRO A 510 15.37 43.44 -23.32
N TRP A 511 15.50 44.75 -23.28
CA TRP A 511 14.97 45.60 -22.20
C TRP A 511 13.45 45.83 -22.32
N ARG A 512 12.92 45.74 -23.53
CA ARG A 512 11.51 46.01 -23.83
C ARG A 512 10.69 44.72 -24.00
N TYR A 513 11.28 43.69 -24.62
CA TYR A 513 10.57 42.46 -24.98
C TYR A 513 11.10 41.28 -24.21
N LEU A 514 10.21 40.60 -23.47
CA LEU A 514 10.54 39.48 -22.60
C LEU A 514 11.16 38.28 -23.36
N TYR A 515 10.66 38.00 -24.58
CA TYR A 515 11.26 36.96 -25.41
C TYR A 515 12.64 37.30 -25.92
N HIS A 516 12.89 38.58 -26.22
CA HIS A 516 14.24 39.08 -26.56
C HIS A 516 15.20 38.97 -25.36
N ALA A 517 14.71 39.26 -24.16
CA ALA A 517 15.50 39.07 -22.94
C ALA A 517 15.88 37.59 -22.75
N TYR A 518 14.94 36.67 -22.96
CA TYR A 518 15.24 35.25 -22.93
C TYR A 518 16.27 34.83 -23.99
N LEU A 519 16.16 35.34 -25.22
CA LEU A 519 17.15 35.10 -26.29
C LEU A 519 18.53 35.69 -25.95
N ALA A 520 18.58 36.85 -25.32
CA ALA A 520 19.82 37.47 -24.84
C ALA A 520 20.45 36.61 -23.73
N TYR A 521 19.65 36.16 -22.77
CA TYR A 521 20.07 35.25 -21.70
C TYR A 521 20.69 33.95 -22.28
N MET A 522 20.01 33.31 -23.22
CA MET A 522 20.50 32.09 -23.87
C MET A 522 21.84 32.29 -24.59
N ARG A 523 22.01 33.45 -25.27
CA ARG A 523 23.26 33.79 -25.97
C ARG A 523 24.37 34.14 -24.98
N GLY A 524 24.07 34.96 -23.97
CA GLY A 524 25.05 35.43 -22.98
C GLY A 524 25.66 34.31 -22.17
N ASN A 525 24.87 33.27 -21.88
CA ASN A 525 25.30 32.11 -21.13
C ASN A 525 25.78 30.93 -22.02
N GLY A 526 25.88 31.13 -23.35
CA GLY A 526 26.34 30.06 -24.26
C GLY A 526 25.43 28.81 -24.28
N LEU A 527 24.15 28.99 -23.94
CA LEU A 527 23.20 27.90 -23.87
C LEU A 527 22.73 27.45 -25.24
N GLY A 528 22.31 26.22 -25.37
CA GLY A 528 21.90 25.62 -26.63
C GLY A 528 20.65 26.27 -27.25
N LYS A 529 19.84 25.51 -27.99
CA LYS A 529 18.68 26.03 -28.71
C LYS A 529 17.59 26.54 -27.74
N PRO A 530 17.13 27.82 -27.87
CA PRO A 530 16.07 28.40 -27.07
C PRO A 530 14.72 27.67 -27.35
N VAL A 531 13.81 27.70 -26.41
CA VAL A 531 12.44 27.25 -26.65
C VAL A 531 11.72 28.15 -27.63
N SER A 532 10.86 27.60 -28.47
CA SER A 532 10.09 28.39 -29.43
C SER A 532 9.16 29.39 -28.71
N LEU A 533 8.80 30.49 -29.37
CA LEU A 533 7.90 31.50 -28.79
C LEU A 533 6.58 30.91 -28.27
N THR A 534 6.00 29.95 -28.99
CA THR A 534 4.76 29.30 -28.59
C THR A 534 4.96 28.56 -27.26
N ARG A 535 6.03 27.75 -27.15
CA ARG A 535 6.39 27.07 -25.90
C ARG A 535 6.77 28.04 -24.79
N PHE A 536 7.54 29.05 -25.08
CA PHE A 536 7.86 30.12 -24.13
C PHE A 536 6.59 30.72 -23.52
N GLY A 537 5.59 31.04 -24.35
CA GLY A 537 4.32 31.61 -23.89
C GLY A 537 3.48 30.68 -23.01
N THR A 538 3.61 29.38 -23.17
CA THR A 538 2.92 28.35 -22.35
C THR A 538 3.71 27.99 -21.09
N ASP A 539 5.03 27.89 -21.23
CA ASP A 539 5.90 27.31 -20.20
C ASP A 539 6.30 28.34 -19.11
N MET A 540 6.21 29.61 -19.40
CA MET A 540 6.48 30.70 -18.44
C MET A 540 5.65 30.60 -17.16
N CYS A 541 4.38 30.17 -17.26
CA CYS A 541 3.52 30.00 -16.09
C CYS A 541 4.12 28.98 -15.11
N GLY A 542 4.55 27.83 -15.62
CA GLY A 542 5.18 26.77 -14.83
C GLY A 542 6.54 27.21 -14.26
N ALA A 543 7.38 27.82 -15.08
CA ALA A 543 8.71 28.27 -14.67
C ALA A 543 8.65 29.38 -13.58
N MET A 544 7.73 30.34 -13.69
CA MET A 544 7.53 31.36 -12.65
C MET A 544 6.92 30.81 -11.37
N ALA A 545 6.09 29.74 -11.48
CA ALA A 545 5.52 29.09 -10.31
C ALA A 545 6.58 28.41 -9.43
N GLU A 546 7.73 28.00 -9.96
CA GLU A 546 8.85 27.48 -9.18
C GLU A 546 9.40 28.52 -8.18
N TYR A 547 9.25 29.80 -8.48
CA TYR A 547 9.59 30.91 -7.59
C TYR A 547 8.41 31.43 -6.74
N GLY A 548 7.29 30.67 -6.73
CA GLY A 548 6.07 31.11 -6.04
C GLY A 548 5.37 32.30 -6.69
N ALA A 549 5.77 32.67 -7.92
CA ALA A 549 5.26 33.84 -8.63
C ALA A 549 4.25 33.42 -9.70
N LYS A 550 3.23 34.25 -9.90
CA LYS A 550 2.19 34.03 -10.91
C LYS A 550 2.53 34.86 -12.18
N TYR A 551 2.68 34.17 -13.32
CA TYR A 551 2.83 34.85 -14.61
C TYR A 551 1.46 35.20 -15.18
N LEU A 552 1.26 36.49 -15.53
CA LEU A 552 0.04 37.00 -16.12
C LEU A 552 0.38 37.74 -17.41
N LYS A 553 -0.57 37.75 -18.35
CA LYS A 553 -0.46 38.49 -19.62
C LYS A 553 -1.80 39.08 -20.02
N ARG A 554 -1.77 40.30 -20.62
CA ARG A 554 -2.94 41.01 -21.12
C ARG A 554 -2.64 41.57 -22.52
N LYS A 555 -3.59 41.48 -23.43
CA LYS A 555 -3.49 42.11 -24.74
C LYS A 555 -3.70 43.63 -24.60
N THR A 556 -2.82 44.43 -25.18
CA THR A 556 -2.87 45.86 -25.22
C THR A 556 -2.75 46.35 -26.68
N MET A 557 -2.93 47.64 -26.93
CA MET A 557 -2.72 48.26 -28.25
C MET A 557 -1.26 48.14 -28.75
N TYR A 558 -0.30 48.01 -27.82
CA TYR A 558 1.12 47.85 -28.13
C TYR A 558 1.59 46.41 -28.20
N GLY A 559 0.69 45.44 -28.06
CA GLY A 559 1.00 44.03 -28.04
C GLY A 559 0.59 43.32 -26.72
N VAL A 560 1.10 42.10 -26.51
CA VAL A 560 0.83 41.35 -25.29
C VAL A 560 1.80 41.82 -24.19
N ARG A 561 1.27 42.42 -23.12
CA ARG A 561 2.04 42.88 -21.96
C ARG A 561 1.96 41.85 -20.84
N SER A 562 3.08 41.57 -20.20
CA SER A 562 3.19 40.67 -19.05
C SER A 562 3.20 41.45 -17.73
N ASN A 563 3.16 40.73 -16.63
CA ASN A 563 3.33 41.27 -15.28
C ASN A 563 4.77 41.14 -14.77
N VAL A 564 5.74 40.72 -15.60
CA VAL A 564 7.11 40.49 -15.16
C VAL A 564 8.07 41.60 -15.69
N SER A 565 9.07 41.87 -14.88
CA SER A 565 10.16 42.78 -15.18
C SER A 565 11.51 42.16 -14.84
N ILE A 566 12.57 42.58 -15.46
CA ILE A 566 13.93 42.08 -15.23
C ILE A 566 14.50 42.71 -13.96
N LYS A 567 15.22 41.93 -13.19
CA LYS A 567 16.00 42.34 -12.02
C LYS A 567 17.34 42.97 -12.43
N GLU A 568 17.96 43.69 -11.52
CA GLU A 568 19.27 44.32 -11.74
C GLU A 568 20.41 43.33 -11.94
N ASP A 569 20.33 42.13 -11.31
CA ASP A 569 21.32 41.05 -11.44
C ASP A 569 21.41 40.47 -12.87
N ALA A 570 20.42 40.70 -13.72
CA ALA A 570 20.45 40.32 -15.13
C ALA A 570 21.49 41.10 -15.97
N ASN A 571 22.08 42.16 -15.43
CA ASN A 571 23.09 42.96 -16.14
C ASN A 571 24.35 42.17 -16.57
N GLU A 572 24.62 41.02 -15.92
CA GLU A 572 25.75 40.14 -16.26
C GLU A 572 25.68 39.62 -17.71
N TRP A 573 24.48 39.34 -18.23
CA TRP A 573 24.25 38.76 -19.56
C TRP A 573 23.43 39.65 -20.47
N MET A 574 22.88 40.73 -19.96
CA MET A 574 22.13 41.71 -20.77
C MET A 574 23.08 42.56 -21.58
N PRO A 575 22.81 42.75 -22.85
CA PRO A 575 23.57 43.70 -23.64
C PRO A 575 23.43 45.14 -23.07
N ALA A 576 24.50 45.92 -23.12
CA ALA A 576 24.49 47.30 -22.66
C ALA A 576 23.30 48.07 -23.29
N ALA A 577 22.59 48.83 -22.49
CA ALA A 577 21.48 49.61 -23.00
C ALA A 577 22.04 50.58 -24.08
N THR A 578 21.74 50.29 -25.34
CA THR A 578 22.06 51.22 -26.44
C THR A 578 21.31 52.51 -26.16
N GLY A 579 22.07 53.57 -25.85
CA GLY A 579 21.55 54.82 -25.38
C GLY A 579 20.42 55.37 -26.24
N GLY A 580 19.38 55.86 -25.58
CA GLY A 580 18.37 56.75 -26.11
C GLY A 580 17.05 56.10 -26.54
N VAL A 581 16.22 55.64 -25.61
CA VAL A 581 14.78 55.80 -25.78
C VAL A 581 14.24 56.34 -24.45
N LYS A 582 13.79 57.58 -24.48
CA LYS A 582 13.00 58.19 -23.41
C LYS A 582 11.83 57.26 -23.09
N GLN A 583 11.61 57.01 -21.81
CA GLN A 583 10.33 56.52 -21.31
C GLN A 583 9.28 57.55 -21.74
N ASP A 584 8.49 57.23 -22.74
CA ASP A 584 7.21 57.91 -22.97
C ASP A 584 6.19 57.22 -22.08
N ASP A 585 5.56 57.98 -21.20
CA ASP A 585 4.50 57.71 -20.23
C ASP A 585 3.30 56.91 -20.77
#